data_fb8944378723eb18075b648a5a86ec97
#
_entry.id   fb8944378723eb18075b648a5a86ec97
#
_cell.length_a   1.000
_cell.length_b   1.000
_cell.length_c   1.000
_cell.angle_alpha   90.00
_cell.angle_beta   90.00
_cell.angle_gamma   90.00
#
_symmetry.space_group_name_H-M   'P 1'
#
loop_
_entity.id
_entity.type
_entity.pdbx_description
1 polymer ?
#
loop_
_entity_poly.entity_id
_entity_poly.type
_entity_poly.pdbx_seq_one_letter_code
_entity_poly.pdbx_strand_id
1 'polypeptide(L)'
;MNRLLPLLLCGLAVSLGHAAELKTPGDRMFAEYFKIETKRLADSCLAEIETLDDWNAKKDLYRKQLHEMLGLDPLPERTPLQATVTGTVQHDEFEVRNLHFQSSPGLYVTGNLYVPKNLTAPAPTILYVCGHGRVKIDGIDYGNKTYYQHHGAWFARNGYVCLAIDTIQLGELSGIHHGTYRHGMWWWNSRGYSPAGVEAWNCIRALDYLTSLDVVDKNRLGVTGRSGGGAYSWWIATLDERIKVAAPVAGITDLQNHVVDGVVEGHCDCMYHVNTYGWDFAQVAALVAPRPLLIL
;
A
#
# COMPACT_ATOMS: atom_id res chain seq x y z
N MET A 1 6.04 -51.38 -13.77
CA MET A 1 7.19 -50.52 -13.42
C MET A 1 6.62 -49.17 -12.95
N ASN A 2 6.39 -49.07 -11.64
CA ASN A 2 5.87 -47.87 -11.00
C ASN A 2 7.03 -46.88 -10.73
N ARG A 3 7.00 -45.73 -11.35
CA ARG A 3 7.88 -44.61 -10.99
C ARG A 3 7.13 -43.68 -10.03
N LEU A 4 7.47 -43.78 -8.76
CA LEU A 4 7.10 -42.81 -7.74
C LEU A 4 7.85 -41.49 -8.00
N LEU A 5 7.13 -40.40 -8.26
CA LEU A 5 7.64 -39.03 -8.25
C LEU A 5 7.81 -38.59 -6.78
N PRO A 6 8.96 -38.05 -6.37
CA PRO A 6 9.05 -37.47 -5.04
C PRO A 6 8.33 -36.12 -5.00
N LEU A 7 7.35 -35.97 -4.10
CA LEU A 7 6.82 -34.69 -3.72
C LEU A 7 7.93 -33.88 -3.02
N LEU A 8 8.40 -32.83 -3.69
CA LEU A 8 9.21 -31.81 -3.04
C LEU A 8 8.29 -30.97 -2.15
N LEU A 9 8.31 -31.24 -0.85
CA LEU A 9 7.79 -30.30 0.15
C LEU A 9 8.71 -29.06 0.16
N CYS A 10 8.26 -28.00 -0.50
CA CYS A 10 8.84 -26.68 -0.31
C CYS A 10 8.41 -26.16 1.06
N GLY A 11 9.27 -26.44 2.07
CA GLY A 11 9.11 -25.87 3.39
C GLY A 11 9.23 -24.34 3.27
N LEU A 12 8.11 -23.61 3.46
CA LEU A 12 8.17 -22.21 3.80
C LEU A 12 8.89 -22.08 5.14
N ALA A 13 10.18 -21.75 5.09
CA ALA A 13 10.86 -21.22 6.24
C ALA A 13 10.24 -19.83 6.52
N VAL A 14 9.26 -19.80 7.42
CA VAL A 14 8.86 -18.56 8.07
C VAL A 14 10.11 -18.14 8.85
N SER A 15 10.82 -17.14 8.36
CA SER A 15 11.85 -16.48 9.16
C SER A 15 11.10 -15.80 10.31
N LEU A 16 11.07 -16.48 11.45
CA LEU A 16 10.74 -15.84 12.71
C LEU A 16 11.76 -14.72 12.87
N GLY A 17 11.29 -13.47 12.78
CA GLY A 17 12.12 -12.30 13.01
C GLY A 17 12.85 -12.50 14.34
N HIS A 18 14.18 -12.61 14.28
CA HIS A 18 14.97 -12.67 15.49
C HIS A 18 14.85 -11.31 16.14
N ALA A 19 14.13 -11.22 17.25
CA ALA A 19 14.22 -10.08 18.13
C ALA A 19 15.72 -9.84 18.39
N ALA A 20 16.22 -8.67 18.10
CA ALA A 20 17.62 -8.34 18.30
C ALA A 20 17.97 -8.65 19.75
N GLU A 21 19.00 -9.46 19.98
CA GLU A 21 19.43 -9.83 21.32
C GLU A 21 19.83 -8.55 22.06
N LEU A 22 19.10 -8.19 23.11
CA LEU A 22 19.34 -6.99 23.92
C LEU A 22 20.62 -7.18 24.75
N LYS A 23 21.77 -6.81 24.19
CA LYS A 23 23.10 -7.16 24.71
C LYS A 23 23.54 -6.25 25.86
N THR A 24 23.17 -5.00 25.80
CA THR A 24 23.64 -4.00 26.78
C THR A 24 22.55 -3.58 27.77
N PRO A 25 22.93 -3.02 28.94
CA PRO A 25 21.96 -2.39 29.83
C PRO A 25 21.16 -1.27 29.14
N GLY A 26 21.78 -0.51 28.23
CA GLY A 26 21.12 0.54 27.45
C GLY A 26 20.07 -0.02 26.52
N ASP A 27 20.35 -1.10 25.80
CA ASP A 27 19.36 -1.75 24.92
C ASP A 27 18.11 -2.18 25.71
N ARG A 28 18.30 -2.78 26.89
CA ARG A 28 17.20 -3.19 27.76
C ARG A 28 16.41 -2.00 28.29
N MET A 29 17.09 -0.93 28.67
CA MET A 29 16.43 0.32 29.13
C MET A 29 15.57 0.91 28.03
N PHE A 30 16.07 1.03 26.79
CA PHE A 30 15.30 1.55 25.67
C PHE A 30 14.15 0.62 25.29
N ALA A 31 14.34 -0.68 25.28
CA ALA A 31 13.27 -1.62 25.00
C ALA A 31 12.11 -1.51 25.98
N GLU A 32 12.41 -1.40 27.29
CA GLU A 32 11.38 -1.21 28.30
C GLU A 32 10.70 0.17 28.19
N TYR A 33 11.46 1.22 27.89
CA TYR A 33 10.91 2.54 27.62
C TYR A 33 9.92 2.51 26.46
N PHE A 34 10.32 1.94 25.30
CA PHE A 34 9.42 1.86 24.14
C PHE A 34 8.21 0.97 24.38
N LYS A 35 8.34 -0.08 25.18
CA LYS A 35 7.20 -0.90 25.57
C LYS A 35 6.17 -0.10 26.39
N ILE A 36 6.62 0.71 27.34
CA ILE A 36 5.76 1.57 28.13
C ILE A 36 5.09 2.64 27.26
N GLU A 37 5.86 3.30 26.38
CA GLU A 37 5.33 4.33 25.50
C GLU A 37 4.36 3.74 24.46
N THR A 38 4.64 2.58 23.91
CA THR A 38 3.73 1.88 22.99
C THR A 38 2.40 1.57 23.68
N LYS A 39 2.45 1.06 24.90
CA LYS A 39 1.22 0.83 25.68
C LYS A 39 0.44 2.13 25.92
N ARG A 40 1.12 3.22 26.26
CA ARG A 40 0.48 4.52 26.47
C ARG A 40 -0.24 5.00 25.20
N LEU A 41 0.39 4.84 24.03
CA LEU A 41 -0.22 5.20 22.74
C LEU A 41 -1.42 4.30 22.42
N ALA A 42 -1.32 3.00 22.64
CA ALA A 42 -2.42 2.07 22.45
C ALA A 42 -3.62 2.40 23.38
N ASP A 43 -3.35 2.66 24.65
CA ASP A 43 -4.40 3.02 25.63
C ASP A 43 -5.08 4.37 25.30
N SER A 44 -4.38 5.29 24.62
CA SER A 44 -4.94 6.58 24.21
C SER A 44 -5.60 6.56 22.83
N CYS A 45 -5.44 5.49 22.06
CA CYS A 45 -5.96 5.37 20.70
C CYS A 45 -7.49 5.49 20.71
N LEU A 46 -8.01 6.55 20.09
CA LEU A 46 -9.45 6.89 20.03
C LEU A 46 -10.16 6.97 21.40
N ALA A 47 -9.42 7.08 22.50
CA ALA A 47 -9.99 7.09 23.85
C ALA A 47 -10.96 8.27 24.10
N GLU A 48 -10.91 9.29 23.28
CA GLU A 48 -11.77 10.47 23.32
C GLU A 48 -13.03 10.35 22.44
N ILE A 49 -13.23 9.20 21.79
CA ILE A 49 -14.38 8.91 20.92
C ILE A 49 -15.32 7.94 21.63
N GLU A 50 -16.40 8.46 22.18
CA GLU A 50 -17.41 7.66 22.85
C GLU A 50 -18.68 7.49 22.02
N THR A 51 -18.94 8.46 21.13
CA THR A 51 -20.14 8.52 20.32
C THR A 51 -19.84 8.75 18.82
N LEU A 52 -20.83 8.52 17.97
CA LEU A 52 -20.73 8.85 16.55
C LEU A 52 -20.58 10.36 16.33
N ASP A 53 -21.14 11.19 17.20
CA ASP A 53 -21.02 12.66 17.10
C ASP A 53 -19.59 13.09 17.40
N ASP A 54 -18.91 12.49 18.38
CA ASP A 54 -17.49 12.73 18.65
C ASP A 54 -16.64 12.37 17.43
N TRP A 55 -16.90 11.20 16.83
CA TRP A 55 -16.24 10.78 15.61
C TRP A 55 -16.42 11.78 14.47
N ASN A 56 -17.67 12.17 14.20
CA ASN A 56 -17.98 13.11 13.15
C ASN A 56 -17.36 14.50 13.36
N ALA A 57 -17.19 14.92 14.61
CA ALA A 57 -16.54 16.18 14.95
C ALA A 57 -15.01 16.14 14.74
N LYS A 58 -14.38 14.97 14.83
CA LYS A 58 -12.90 14.83 14.84
C LYS A 58 -12.29 14.19 13.60
N LYS A 59 -13.03 13.37 12.85
CA LYS A 59 -12.50 12.60 11.71
C LYS A 59 -11.75 13.44 10.67
N ASP A 60 -12.21 14.68 10.42
CA ASP A 60 -11.56 15.56 9.43
C ASP A 60 -10.24 16.12 9.97
N LEU A 61 -10.17 16.42 11.27
CA LEU A 61 -8.92 16.78 11.93
C LEU A 61 -7.93 15.61 11.87
N TYR A 62 -8.38 14.39 12.18
CA TYR A 62 -7.52 13.20 12.10
C TYR A 62 -7.04 12.97 10.66
N ARG A 63 -7.89 13.11 9.66
CA ARG A 63 -7.45 12.99 8.27
C ARG A 63 -6.39 14.03 7.91
N LYS A 64 -6.55 15.27 8.37
CA LYS A 64 -5.52 16.31 8.19
C LYS A 64 -4.20 15.93 8.88
N GLN A 65 -4.25 15.47 10.14
CA GLN A 65 -3.08 15.00 10.87
C GLN A 65 -2.37 13.85 10.13
N LEU A 66 -3.13 12.93 9.52
CA LEU A 66 -2.56 11.86 8.71
C LEU A 66 -1.83 12.41 7.48
N HIS A 67 -2.39 13.39 6.79
CA HIS A 67 -1.69 14.04 5.67
C HIS A 67 -0.38 14.69 6.13
N GLU A 68 -0.37 15.38 7.25
CA GLU A 68 0.85 15.97 7.83
C GLU A 68 1.89 14.89 8.16
N MET A 69 1.50 13.81 8.84
CA MET A 69 2.40 12.70 9.20
C MET A 69 2.99 11.98 7.99
N LEU A 70 2.27 11.95 6.88
CA LEU A 70 2.74 11.37 5.62
C LEU A 70 3.58 12.33 4.77
N GLY A 71 3.63 13.62 5.12
CA GLY A 71 4.27 14.66 4.30
C GLY A 71 3.42 15.05 3.09
N LEU A 72 2.10 14.97 3.21
CA LEU A 72 1.09 15.31 2.19
C LEU A 72 0.29 16.57 2.55
N ASP A 73 0.73 17.37 3.49
CA ASP A 73 0.17 18.68 3.80
C ASP A 73 1.27 19.77 3.66
N PRO A 74 1.20 20.64 2.64
CA PRO A 74 0.18 20.67 1.58
C PRO A 74 0.26 19.49 0.61
N LEU A 75 -0.89 19.10 0.02
CA LEU A 75 -0.90 18.11 -1.05
C LEU A 75 -0.04 18.57 -2.24
N PRO A 76 0.69 17.66 -2.89
CA PRO A 76 1.39 17.98 -4.13
C PRO A 76 0.42 18.50 -5.21
N GLU A 77 0.91 19.34 -6.10
CA GLU A 77 0.13 19.86 -7.22
C GLU A 77 -0.33 18.73 -8.15
N ARG A 78 -1.61 18.76 -8.57
CA ARG A 78 -2.14 17.84 -9.58
C ARG A 78 -1.76 18.30 -10.98
N THR A 79 -0.56 17.96 -11.40
CA THR A 79 -0.09 18.20 -12.77
C THR A 79 -0.71 17.19 -13.75
N PRO A 80 -0.69 17.44 -15.09
CA PRO A 80 -1.15 16.46 -16.07
C PRO A 80 -0.45 15.12 -15.92
N LEU A 81 -1.21 14.03 -15.93
CA LEU A 81 -0.70 12.65 -15.74
C LEU A 81 0.25 12.20 -16.86
N GLN A 82 0.13 12.76 -18.05
CA GLN A 82 0.89 12.32 -19.25
C GLN A 82 0.84 10.80 -19.41
N ALA A 83 -0.33 10.21 -19.17
CA ALA A 83 -0.52 8.76 -19.22
C ALA A 83 -0.30 8.23 -20.64
N THR A 84 0.53 7.20 -20.76
CA THR A 84 0.88 6.60 -22.02
C THR A 84 0.69 5.08 -21.94
N VAL A 85 -0.09 4.52 -22.88
CA VAL A 85 -0.17 3.08 -23.08
C VAL A 85 0.97 2.67 -24.01
N THR A 86 1.88 1.85 -23.50
CA THR A 86 3.09 1.42 -24.22
C THR A 86 2.91 0.13 -25.00
N GLY A 87 1.86 -0.63 -24.68
CA GLY A 87 1.54 -1.88 -25.37
C GLY A 87 0.25 -2.49 -24.85
N THR A 88 -0.31 -3.42 -25.62
CA THR A 88 -1.53 -4.15 -25.22
C THR A 88 -1.35 -5.63 -25.50
N VAL A 89 -1.60 -6.45 -24.49
CA VAL A 89 -1.63 -7.92 -24.59
C VAL A 89 -3.09 -8.36 -24.64
N GLN A 90 -3.44 -9.16 -25.67
CA GLN A 90 -4.78 -9.67 -25.86
C GLN A 90 -4.94 -11.05 -25.24
N HIS A 91 -5.99 -11.25 -24.44
CA HIS A 91 -6.49 -12.53 -23.97
C HIS A 91 -7.91 -12.77 -24.51
N ASP A 92 -8.43 -13.96 -24.38
CA ASP A 92 -9.77 -14.29 -24.88
C ASP A 92 -10.86 -13.46 -24.18
N GLU A 93 -10.75 -13.30 -22.86
CA GLU A 93 -11.79 -12.70 -22.01
C GLU A 93 -11.50 -11.22 -21.65
N PHE A 94 -10.25 -10.80 -21.73
CA PHE A 94 -9.82 -9.44 -21.35
C PHE A 94 -8.61 -9.00 -22.17
N GLU A 95 -8.25 -7.74 -22.05
CA GLU A 95 -6.95 -7.22 -22.51
C GLU A 95 -6.17 -6.62 -21.35
N VAL A 96 -4.85 -6.58 -21.51
CA VAL A 96 -3.93 -5.92 -20.55
C VAL A 96 -3.23 -4.79 -21.27
N ARG A 97 -3.43 -3.56 -20.81
CA ARG A 97 -2.75 -2.37 -21.30
C ARG A 97 -1.58 -2.06 -20.40
N ASN A 98 -0.36 -2.18 -20.91
CA ASN A 98 0.85 -1.74 -20.21
C ASN A 98 0.93 -0.22 -20.32
N LEU A 99 1.13 0.46 -19.21
CA LEU A 99 1.11 1.92 -19.20
C LEU A 99 2.04 2.51 -18.13
N HIS A 100 2.34 3.77 -18.30
CA HIS A 100 2.89 4.61 -17.25
C HIS A 100 2.19 5.97 -17.21
N PHE A 101 2.29 6.64 -16.07
CA PHE A 101 1.84 8.01 -15.90
C PHE A 101 2.79 8.74 -14.92
N GLN A 102 2.72 10.07 -14.88
CA GLN A 102 3.44 10.85 -13.89
C GLN A 102 2.52 11.23 -12.73
N SER A 103 2.91 10.83 -11.52
CA SER A 103 2.22 11.27 -10.30
C SER A 103 2.59 12.70 -9.89
N SER A 104 3.83 13.07 -10.16
CA SER A 104 4.39 14.42 -10.09
C SER A 104 5.39 14.60 -11.25
N PRO A 105 5.80 15.81 -11.61
CA PRO A 105 6.75 16.02 -12.69
C PRO A 105 8.03 15.20 -12.51
N GLY A 106 8.29 14.29 -13.47
CA GLY A 106 9.44 13.38 -13.44
C GLY A 106 9.31 12.16 -12.53
N LEU A 107 8.23 12.03 -11.76
CA LEU A 107 7.96 10.83 -10.95
C LEU A 107 6.96 9.92 -11.68
N TYR A 108 7.49 8.87 -12.27
CA TYR A 108 6.70 7.92 -13.07
C TYR A 108 6.17 6.77 -12.21
N VAL A 109 4.95 6.35 -12.53
CA VAL A 109 4.30 5.14 -12.01
C VAL A 109 4.00 4.23 -13.20
N THR A 110 4.45 2.99 -13.14
CA THR A 110 4.17 1.96 -14.15
C THR A 110 3.05 1.06 -13.69
N GLY A 111 2.22 0.60 -14.62
CA GLY A 111 1.04 -0.20 -14.29
C GLY A 111 0.56 -1.07 -15.44
N ASN A 112 -0.25 -2.06 -15.08
CA ASN A 112 -0.98 -2.92 -16.03
C ASN A 112 -2.48 -2.75 -15.77
N LEU A 113 -3.21 -2.24 -16.77
CA LEU A 113 -4.65 -2.09 -16.72
C LEU A 113 -5.32 -3.30 -17.40
N TYR A 114 -6.02 -4.08 -16.61
CA TYR A 114 -6.80 -5.24 -17.07
C TYR A 114 -8.23 -4.79 -17.37
N VAL A 115 -8.71 -4.99 -18.59
CA VAL A 115 -10.03 -4.54 -19.03
C VAL A 115 -10.80 -5.73 -19.59
N PRO A 116 -11.96 -6.10 -19.02
CA PRO A 116 -12.85 -7.12 -19.60
C PRO A 116 -13.29 -6.73 -21.02
N LYS A 117 -13.39 -7.70 -21.93
CA LYS A 117 -13.79 -7.43 -23.35
C LYS A 117 -15.29 -7.18 -23.53
N ASN A 118 -16.14 -7.79 -22.74
CA ASN A 118 -17.59 -7.79 -22.96
C ASN A 118 -18.33 -6.84 -22.01
N LEU A 119 -17.76 -5.66 -21.78
CA LEU A 119 -18.41 -4.64 -20.97
C LEU A 119 -19.59 -4.02 -21.71
N THR A 120 -20.78 -4.06 -21.10
CA THR A 120 -22.00 -3.39 -21.61
C THR A 120 -22.25 -2.04 -20.95
N ALA A 121 -21.51 -1.75 -19.88
CA ALA A 121 -21.57 -0.50 -19.11
C ALA A 121 -20.23 -0.31 -18.37
N PRO A 122 -19.95 0.87 -17.82
CA PRO A 122 -18.80 1.08 -16.94
C PRO A 122 -18.76 0.07 -15.79
N ALA A 123 -17.59 -0.54 -15.57
CA ALA A 123 -17.42 -1.65 -14.64
C ALA A 123 -16.95 -1.20 -13.26
N PRO A 124 -17.27 -1.95 -12.18
CA PRO A 124 -16.63 -1.78 -10.90
C PRO A 124 -15.11 -1.96 -11.08
N THR A 125 -14.34 -1.18 -10.34
CA THR A 125 -12.91 -1.06 -10.61
C THR A 125 -12.08 -1.23 -9.36
N ILE A 126 -10.97 -1.95 -9.48
CA ILE A 126 -10.03 -2.21 -8.41
C ILE A 126 -8.69 -1.53 -8.71
N LEU A 127 -8.22 -0.72 -7.79
CA LEU A 127 -6.81 -0.36 -7.71
C LEU A 127 -6.10 -1.47 -6.93
N TYR A 128 -5.24 -2.23 -7.61
CA TYR A 128 -4.39 -3.23 -6.99
C TYR A 128 -3.01 -2.64 -6.74
N VAL A 129 -2.65 -2.46 -5.47
CA VAL A 129 -1.32 -1.97 -5.08
C VAL A 129 -0.43 -3.18 -4.82
N CYS A 130 0.68 -3.26 -5.55
CA CYS A 130 1.57 -4.43 -5.48
C CYS A 130 2.42 -4.41 -4.21
N GLY A 131 2.74 -5.59 -3.68
CA GLY A 131 3.67 -5.78 -2.58
C GLY A 131 5.11 -5.98 -3.07
N HIS A 132 5.94 -6.66 -2.26
CA HIS A 132 7.39 -6.79 -2.49
C HIS A 132 7.80 -7.86 -3.53
N GLY A 133 6.83 -8.54 -4.16
CA GLY A 133 7.15 -9.50 -5.22
C GLY A 133 7.83 -8.83 -6.41
N ARG A 134 8.72 -9.52 -7.11
CA ARG A 134 9.46 -8.97 -8.24
C ARG A 134 9.64 -10.03 -9.33
N VAL A 135 9.59 -9.62 -10.59
CA VAL A 135 9.88 -10.47 -11.75
C VAL A 135 11.01 -9.87 -12.55
N LYS A 136 12.08 -10.63 -12.68
CA LYS A 136 13.23 -10.27 -13.52
C LYS A 136 13.56 -11.44 -14.45
N ILE A 137 13.63 -11.19 -15.76
CA ILE A 137 13.92 -12.19 -16.79
C ILE A 137 15.02 -11.63 -17.69
N ASP A 138 16.10 -12.36 -17.87
CA ASP A 138 17.25 -11.99 -18.73
C ASP A 138 17.80 -10.57 -18.42
N GLY A 139 17.82 -10.21 -17.15
CA GLY A 139 18.31 -8.90 -16.69
C GLY A 139 17.29 -7.77 -16.78
N ILE A 140 16.15 -7.97 -17.44
CA ILE A 140 15.07 -6.99 -17.57
C ILE A 140 14.12 -7.12 -16.39
N ASP A 141 13.80 -5.99 -15.74
CA ASP A 141 12.84 -5.92 -14.66
C ASP A 141 11.44 -5.64 -15.20
N TYR A 142 10.51 -6.54 -14.93
CA TYR A 142 9.11 -6.42 -15.35
C TYR A 142 8.21 -5.84 -14.25
N GLY A 143 8.80 -5.45 -13.15
CA GLY A 143 8.09 -4.88 -12.02
C GLY A 143 7.35 -5.89 -11.14
N ASN A 144 6.88 -5.39 -10.02
CA ASN A 144 6.10 -6.21 -9.10
C ASN A 144 4.65 -6.43 -9.58
N LYS A 145 4.08 -5.56 -10.41
CA LYS A 145 2.79 -5.78 -11.06
C LYS A 145 2.72 -7.08 -11.87
N THR A 146 3.85 -7.50 -12.46
CA THR A 146 3.94 -8.78 -13.18
C THR A 146 3.94 -9.97 -12.22
N TYR A 147 4.54 -9.85 -11.04
CA TYR A 147 4.45 -10.88 -10.00
C TYR A 147 3.01 -11.13 -9.56
N TYR A 148 2.21 -10.06 -9.45
CA TYR A 148 0.82 -10.10 -9.01
C TYR A 148 -0.21 -10.18 -10.17
N GLN A 149 0.23 -10.47 -11.39
CA GLN A 149 -0.62 -10.45 -12.59
C GLN A 149 -1.88 -11.34 -12.49
N HIS A 150 -1.79 -12.43 -11.73
CA HIS A 150 -2.91 -13.36 -11.55
C HIS A 150 -4.12 -12.69 -10.85
N HIS A 151 -3.92 -11.71 -9.97
CA HIS A 151 -5.00 -10.96 -9.37
C HIS A 151 -5.71 -10.07 -10.39
N GLY A 152 -4.96 -9.32 -11.21
CA GLY A 152 -5.53 -8.50 -12.27
C GLY A 152 -6.34 -9.33 -13.28
N ALA A 153 -5.81 -10.49 -13.69
CA ALA A 153 -6.50 -11.42 -14.55
C ALA A 153 -7.78 -11.98 -13.91
N TRP A 154 -7.73 -12.32 -12.61
CA TRP A 154 -8.91 -12.80 -11.88
C TRP A 154 -10.01 -11.73 -11.83
N PHE A 155 -9.66 -10.50 -11.47
CA PHE A 155 -10.60 -9.39 -11.43
C PHE A 155 -11.25 -9.17 -12.80
N ALA A 156 -10.45 -9.15 -13.89
CA ALA A 156 -10.99 -8.93 -15.23
C ALA A 156 -11.94 -10.06 -15.67
N ARG A 157 -11.62 -11.32 -15.39
CA ARG A 157 -12.53 -12.46 -15.66
C ARG A 157 -13.84 -12.38 -14.89
N ASN A 158 -13.84 -11.70 -13.75
CA ASN A 158 -15.03 -11.51 -12.92
C ASN A 158 -15.73 -10.15 -13.17
N GLY A 159 -15.44 -9.47 -14.29
CA GLY A 159 -16.14 -8.29 -14.73
C GLY A 159 -15.69 -6.98 -14.08
N TYR A 160 -14.52 -6.95 -13.44
CA TYR A 160 -13.92 -5.74 -12.88
C TYR A 160 -12.84 -5.19 -13.81
N VAL A 161 -12.77 -3.90 -13.96
CA VAL A 161 -11.52 -3.27 -14.41
C VAL A 161 -10.52 -3.31 -13.26
N CYS A 162 -9.26 -3.64 -13.53
CA CYS A 162 -8.23 -3.67 -12.49
C CYS A 162 -6.96 -2.96 -12.98
N LEU A 163 -6.52 -1.94 -12.24
CA LEU A 163 -5.21 -1.33 -12.44
C LEU A 163 -4.25 -1.84 -11.38
N ALA A 164 -3.29 -2.66 -11.78
CA ALA A 164 -2.18 -3.07 -10.94
C ALA A 164 -1.01 -2.11 -11.16
N ILE A 165 -0.61 -1.37 -10.12
CA ILE A 165 0.53 -0.44 -10.18
C ILE A 165 1.75 -1.02 -9.48
N ASP A 166 2.93 -0.71 -10.02
CA ASP A 166 4.19 -0.98 -9.35
C ASP A 166 4.35 -0.09 -8.13
N THR A 167 4.84 -0.68 -7.06
CA THR A 167 5.22 0.05 -5.85
C THR A 167 6.50 0.83 -6.07
N ILE A 168 6.62 1.98 -5.47
CA ILE A 168 7.82 2.82 -5.55
C ILE A 168 9.09 2.02 -5.22
N GLN A 169 10.13 2.19 -6.04
CA GLN A 169 11.44 1.54 -5.91
C GLN A 169 11.47 0.02 -6.14
N LEU A 170 10.33 -0.64 -6.36
CA LEU A 170 10.24 -2.10 -6.57
C LEU A 170 9.74 -2.49 -7.96
N GLY A 171 9.29 -1.53 -8.75
CA GLY A 171 8.75 -1.76 -10.07
C GLY A 171 9.80 -1.83 -11.18
N GLU A 172 9.36 -1.59 -12.41
CA GLU A 172 10.27 -1.39 -13.56
C GLU A 172 11.26 -0.25 -13.29
N LEU A 173 10.85 0.75 -12.52
CA LEU A 173 11.70 1.82 -12.04
C LEU A 173 12.31 1.43 -10.70
N SER A 174 13.30 0.56 -10.76
CA SER A 174 13.99 0.04 -9.57
C SER A 174 14.76 1.13 -8.82
N GLY A 175 14.63 1.11 -7.51
CA GLY A 175 15.39 1.97 -6.60
C GLY A 175 15.81 1.20 -5.35
N ILE A 176 16.34 1.93 -4.38
CA ILE A 176 16.72 1.35 -3.08
C ILE A 176 15.49 1.37 -2.17
N HIS A 177 14.74 0.29 -2.16
CA HIS A 177 13.66 0.07 -1.21
C HIS A 177 14.23 -0.22 0.19
N HIS A 178 13.56 0.17 1.24
CA HIS A 178 14.05 0.17 2.62
C HIS A 178 15.30 1.07 2.83
N GLY A 179 15.47 2.08 2.00
CA GLY A 179 16.62 2.99 2.07
C GLY A 179 16.69 3.73 3.40
N THR A 180 15.57 4.16 3.95
CA THR A 180 15.50 4.83 5.25
C THR A 180 16.00 3.91 6.38
N TYR A 181 15.52 2.69 6.43
CA TYR A 181 15.87 1.73 7.48
C TYR A 181 17.27 1.14 7.30
N ARG A 182 17.57 0.58 6.10
CA ARG A 182 18.80 -0.22 5.89
C ARG A 182 20.03 0.59 5.55
N HIS A 183 19.85 1.75 4.96
CA HIS A 183 20.94 2.54 4.38
C HIS A 183 21.04 3.97 4.94
N GLY A 184 20.21 4.31 5.94
CA GLY A 184 20.22 5.65 6.55
C GLY A 184 19.89 6.78 5.57
N MET A 185 19.07 6.51 4.58
CA MET A 185 18.72 7.45 3.52
C MET A 185 17.59 8.37 3.97
N TRP A 186 17.92 9.33 4.82
CA TRP A 186 16.96 10.22 5.47
C TRP A 186 16.47 11.39 4.60
N TRP A 187 16.86 11.43 3.33
CA TRP A 187 16.48 12.55 2.45
C TRP A 187 14.98 12.74 2.26
N TRP A 188 14.16 11.68 2.34
CA TRP A 188 12.72 11.81 2.35
C TRP A 188 12.28 12.76 3.46
N ASN A 189 12.66 12.47 4.69
CA ASN A 189 12.34 13.25 5.87
C ASN A 189 12.94 14.66 5.82
N SER A 190 14.20 14.78 5.38
CA SER A 190 14.88 16.06 5.26
C SER A 190 14.21 17.01 4.25
N ARG A 191 13.41 16.47 3.34
CA ARG A 191 12.64 17.25 2.36
C ARG A 191 11.16 17.37 2.70
N GLY A 192 10.73 16.91 3.88
CA GLY A 192 9.34 16.95 4.32
C GLY A 192 8.45 15.86 3.71
N TYR A 193 9.05 14.78 3.18
CA TYR A 193 8.32 13.64 2.64
C TYR A 193 8.43 12.42 3.55
N SER A 194 7.51 11.46 3.36
CA SER A 194 7.73 10.08 3.77
C SER A 194 7.59 9.16 2.55
N PRO A 195 8.28 8.01 2.52
CA PRO A 195 8.11 7.06 1.41
C PRO A 195 6.66 6.58 1.28
N ALA A 196 5.99 6.34 2.41
CA ALA A 196 4.57 5.99 2.44
C ALA A 196 3.69 7.11 1.86
N GLY A 197 4.00 8.38 2.13
CA GLY A 197 3.28 9.52 1.58
C GLY A 197 3.45 9.63 0.07
N VAL A 198 4.65 9.42 -0.45
CA VAL A 198 4.90 9.44 -1.92
C VAL A 198 4.12 8.33 -2.60
N GLU A 199 4.10 7.12 -2.04
CA GLU A 199 3.32 6.02 -2.61
C GLU A 199 1.81 6.25 -2.49
N ALA A 200 1.35 6.81 -1.37
CA ALA A 200 -0.06 7.21 -1.23
C ALA A 200 -0.44 8.25 -2.30
N TRP A 201 0.45 9.19 -2.60
CA TRP A 201 0.24 10.13 -3.71
C TRP A 201 0.20 9.43 -5.06
N ASN A 202 1.08 8.46 -5.33
CA ASN A 202 1.04 7.65 -6.53
C ASN A 202 -0.32 6.95 -6.69
N CYS A 203 -0.88 6.42 -5.60
CA CYS A 203 -2.20 5.79 -5.58
C CYS A 203 -3.33 6.80 -5.84
N ILE A 204 -3.28 8.01 -5.25
CA ILE A 204 -4.23 9.10 -5.54
C ILE A 204 -4.24 9.43 -7.03
N ARG A 205 -3.06 9.53 -7.64
CA ARG A 205 -2.91 9.82 -9.07
C ARG A 205 -3.33 8.64 -9.95
N ALA A 206 -3.15 7.40 -9.49
CA ALA A 206 -3.71 6.23 -10.15
C ALA A 206 -5.25 6.26 -10.16
N LEU A 207 -5.89 6.71 -9.08
CA LEU A 207 -7.33 6.94 -9.05
C LEU A 207 -7.77 8.08 -9.98
N ASP A 208 -6.96 9.14 -10.14
CA ASP A 208 -7.22 10.19 -11.12
C ASP A 208 -7.21 9.62 -12.54
N TYR A 209 -6.23 8.75 -12.85
CA TYR A 209 -6.19 8.04 -14.13
C TYR A 209 -7.42 7.14 -14.33
N LEU A 210 -7.73 6.27 -13.37
CA LEU A 210 -8.88 5.38 -13.45
C LEU A 210 -10.18 6.14 -13.68
N THR A 211 -10.40 7.23 -12.93
CA THR A 211 -11.63 8.03 -13.05
C THR A 211 -11.72 8.85 -14.34
N SER A 212 -10.65 8.92 -15.13
CA SER A 212 -10.65 9.52 -16.47
C SER A 212 -11.13 8.56 -17.58
N LEU A 213 -11.22 7.26 -17.29
CA LEU A 213 -11.56 6.23 -18.28
C LEU A 213 -13.07 5.98 -18.34
N ASP A 214 -13.63 5.89 -19.55
CA ASP A 214 -15.04 5.63 -19.79
C ASP A 214 -15.51 4.25 -19.35
N VAL A 215 -14.58 3.27 -19.30
CA VAL A 215 -14.86 1.88 -18.87
C VAL A 215 -14.98 1.73 -17.34
N VAL A 216 -14.71 2.78 -16.58
CA VAL A 216 -14.65 2.77 -15.11
C VAL A 216 -15.92 3.37 -14.50
N ASP A 217 -16.60 2.61 -13.65
CA ASP A 217 -17.63 3.16 -12.79
C ASP A 217 -17.00 3.89 -11.58
N LYS A 218 -17.03 5.20 -11.64
CA LYS A 218 -16.42 6.09 -10.63
C LYS A 218 -17.05 5.96 -9.23
N ASN A 219 -18.24 5.36 -9.13
CA ASN A 219 -18.95 5.16 -7.88
C ASN A 219 -18.69 3.78 -7.26
N ARG A 220 -17.99 2.90 -7.97
CA ARG A 220 -17.67 1.53 -7.53
C ARG A 220 -16.17 1.24 -7.60
N LEU A 221 -15.39 2.07 -6.87
CA LEU A 221 -13.94 1.92 -6.77
C LEU A 221 -13.58 1.16 -5.49
N GLY A 222 -12.76 0.13 -5.61
CA GLY A 222 -12.19 -0.60 -4.50
C GLY A 222 -10.66 -0.58 -4.52
N VAL A 223 -10.05 -0.89 -3.40
CA VAL A 223 -8.60 -1.06 -3.29
C VAL A 223 -8.25 -2.33 -2.54
N THR A 224 -7.23 -3.00 -3.02
CA THR A 224 -6.60 -4.14 -2.33
C THR A 224 -5.12 -4.23 -2.69
N GLY A 225 -4.39 -4.99 -1.92
CA GLY A 225 -3.00 -5.28 -2.13
C GLY A 225 -2.46 -6.13 -1.00
N ARG A 226 -1.31 -6.78 -1.21
CA ARG A 226 -0.72 -7.68 -0.23
C ARG A 226 0.63 -7.15 0.27
N SER A 227 0.95 -7.39 1.55
CA SER A 227 2.23 -6.98 2.18
C SER A 227 2.40 -5.46 2.12
N GLY A 228 3.47 -4.93 1.55
CA GLY A 228 3.61 -3.49 1.30
C GLY A 228 2.41 -2.90 0.56
N GLY A 229 1.87 -3.62 -0.42
CA GLY A 229 0.63 -3.23 -1.11
C GLY A 229 -0.60 -3.23 -0.20
N GLY A 230 -0.64 -4.10 0.81
CA GLY A 230 -1.64 -4.05 1.89
C GLY A 230 -1.52 -2.76 2.69
N ALA A 231 -0.29 -2.36 3.09
CA ALA A 231 -0.05 -1.11 3.78
C ALA A 231 -0.52 0.10 2.95
N TYR A 232 -0.17 0.18 1.68
CA TYR A 232 -0.62 1.27 0.81
C TYR A 232 -2.13 1.25 0.55
N SER A 233 -2.75 0.06 0.53
CA SER A 233 -4.20 -0.06 0.36
C SER A 233 -4.97 0.59 1.50
N TRP A 234 -4.51 0.49 2.73
CA TRP A 234 -5.19 1.17 3.84
C TRP A 234 -4.86 2.67 3.89
N TRP A 235 -3.61 3.09 3.57
CA TRP A 235 -3.31 4.52 3.43
C TRP A 235 -4.26 5.19 2.43
N ILE A 236 -4.36 4.64 1.22
CA ILE A 236 -5.20 5.26 0.20
C ILE A 236 -6.70 5.17 0.54
N ALA A 237 -7.14 4.10 1.20
CA ALA A 237 -8.51 3.99 1.65
C ALA A 237 -8.90 5.09 2.65
N THR A 238 -7.96 5.52 3.49
CA THR A 238 -8.20 6.61 4.48
C THR A 238 -8.11 8.00 3.86
N LEU A 239 -7.21 8.18 2.89
CA LEU A 239 -6.91 9.49 2.31
C LEU A 239 -7.85 9.87 1.17
N ASP A 240 -8.44 8.90 0.47
CA ASP A 240 -9.25 9.18 -0.73
C ASP A 240 -10.65 8.53 -0.63
N GLU A 241 -11.67 9.37 -0.51
CA GLU A 241 -13.07 8.93 -0.34
C GLU A 241 -13.70 8.37 -1.63
N ARG A 242 -13.01 8.44 -2.76
CA ARG A 242 -13.42 7.73 -3.98
C ARG A 242 -13.36 6.23 -3.80
N ILE A 243 -12.48 5.72 -2.93
CA ILE A 243 -12.47 4.30 -2.54
C ILE A 243 -13.73 3.99 -1.72
N LYS A 244 -14.54 3.06 -2.20
CA LYS A 244 -15.81 2.64 -1.59
C LYS A 244 -15.68 1.37 -0.76
N VAL A 245 -14.67 0.57 -1.01
CA VAL A 245 -14.35 -0.66 -0.26
C VAL A 245 -12.85 -0.89 -0.27
N ALA A 246 -12.31 -1.35 0.85
CA ALA A 246 -10.89 -1.67 0.96
C ALA A 246 -10.70 -3.07 1.57
N ALA A 247 -9.74 -3.82 1.02
CA ALA A 247 -9.36 -5.14 1.53
C ALA A 247 -7.82 -5.26 1.56
N PRO A 248 -7.14 -4.59 2.51
CA PRO A 248 -5.70 -4.74 2.71
C PRO A 248 -5.37 -6.13 3.24
N VAL A 249 -4.34 -6.77 2.65
CA VAL A 249 -3.89 -8.11 3.01
C VAL A 249 -2.49 -8.06 3.59
N ALA A 250 -2.30 -8.53 4.83
CA ALA A 250 -1.00 -8.63 5.51
C ALA A 250 -0.19 -7.32 5.50
N GLY A 251 -0.85 -6.17 5.55
CA GLY A 251 -0.21 -4.86 5.52
C GLY A 251 -0.57 -3.96 6.69
N ILE A 252 -1.39 -4.47 7.62
CA ILE A 252 -1.81 -3.75 8.82
C ILE A 252 -1.30 -4.49 10.06
N THR A 253 -0.87 -3.72 11.03
CA THR A 253 -0.48 -4.18 12.36
C THR A 253 -0.87 -3.11 13.38
N ASP A 254 -0.48 -3.29 14.64
CA ASP A 254 -0.49 -2.25 15.68
C ASP A 254 0.94 -1.94 16.15
N LEU A 255 1.10 -0.93 16.97
CA LEU A 255 2.41 -0.56 17.48
C LEU A 255 2.98 -1.61 18.45
N GLN A 256 2.13 -2.36 19.15
CA GLN A 256 2.58 -3.46 20.01
C GLN A 256 3.31 -4.51 19.18
N ASN A 257 2.67 -5.01 18.14
CA ASN A 257 3.27 -6.00 17.24
C ASN A 257 4.51 -5.45 16.52
N HIS A 258 4.45 -4.18 16.09
CA HIS A 258 5.52 -3.59 15.30
C HIS A 258 6.76 -3.26 16.14
N VAL A 259 6.59 -2.62 17.29
CA VAL A 259 7.69 -2.06 18.09
C VAL A 259 8.14 -3.04 19.18
N VAL A 260 7.20 -3.69 19.87
CA VAL A 260 7.50 -4.50 21.07
C VAL A 260 7.74 -5.97 20.69
N ASP A 261 6.82 -6.54 19.90
CA ASP A 261 6.89 -7.97 19.56
C ASP A 261 7.81 -8.25 18.36
N GLY A 262 8.18 -7.21 17.59
CA GLY A 262 9.11 -7.31 16.47
C GLY A 262 8.63 -8.22 15.33
N VAL A 263 7.30 -8.37 15.15
CA VAL A 263 6.73 -9.24 14.11
C VAL A 263 6.81 -8.64 12.71
N VAL A 264 7.02 -7.34 12.59
CA VAL A 264 7.31 -6.66 11.32
C VAL A 264 8.82 -6.39 11.26
N GLU A 265 9.52 -7.01 10.31
CA GLU A 265 10.95 -6.84 10.16
C GLU A 265 11.28 -5.40 9.75
N GLY A 266 11.80 -4.64 10.71
CA GLY A 266 12.23 -3.26 10.54
C GLY A 266 11.09 -2.31 10.14
N HIS A 267 11.45 -1.06 9.92
CA HIS A 267 10.52 -0.07 9.38
C HIS A 267 10.56 -0.14 7.85
N CYS A 268 9.64 -0.90 7.25
CA CYS A 268 9.46 -0.87 5.81
C CYS A 268 9.08 0.56 5.39
N ASP A 269 9.70 1.06 4.33
CA ASP A 269 9.38 2.39 3.77
C ASP A 269 7.88 2.52 3.46
N CYS A 270 7.21 1.39 3.15
CA CYS A 270 5.77 1.35 2.90
C CYS A 270 4.88 1.70 4.11
N MET A 271 5.39 1.54 5.32
CA MET A 271 4.67 1.86 6.56
C MET A 271 5.22 3.12 7.25
N TYR A 272 6.31 3.68 6.72
CA TYR A 272 7.00 4.77 7.39
C TYR A 272 6.27 6.10 7.23
N HIS A 273 5.93 6.70 8.37
CA HIS A 273 5.42 8.05 8.50
C HIS A 273 6.02 8.69 9.76
N VAL A 274 5.95 9.99 9.87
CA VAL A 274 6.39 10.69 11.08
C VAL A 274 5.22 10.77 12.05
N ASN A 275 5.18 9.90 13.05
CA ASN A 275 4.06 9.77 13.98
C ASN A 275 4.00 10.91 15.02
N THR A 276 3.91 12.15 14.53
CA THR A 276 3.93 13.38 15.33
C THR A 276 2.80 13.44 16.36
N TYR A 277 1.66 12.85 16.05
CA TYR A 277 0.47 12.90 16.90
C TYR A 277 0.34 11.68 17.82
N GLY A 278 1.31 10.76 17.78
CA GLY A 278 1.34 9.61 18.68
C GLY A 278 0.18 8.64 18.48
N TRP A 279 -0.15 8.32 17.23
CA TRP A 279 -1.23 7.39 16.89
C TRP A 279 -0.78 5.93 16.98
N ASP A 280 -1.73 5.06 17.36
CA ASP A 280 -1.63 3.66 16.95
C ASP A 280 -2.22 3.49 15.54
N PHE A 281 -1.81 2.46 14.83
CA PHE A 281 -2.30 2.17 13.47
C PHE A 281 -3.81 1.90 13.41
N ALA A 282 -4.42 1.44 14.49
CA ALA A 282 -5.87 1.29 14.60
C ALA A 282 -6.63 2.60 14.31
N GLN A 283 -6.05 3.76 14.65
CA GLN A 283 -6.64 5.06 14.35
C GLN A 283 -6.69 5.36 12.85
N VAL A 284 -5.70 4.89 12.10
CA VAL A 284 -5.70 4.98 10.63
C VAL A 284 -6.81 4.11 10.05
N ALA A 285 -6.95 2.87 10.54
CA ALA A 285 -8.01 1.96 10.09
C ALA A 285 -9.42 2.55 10.36
N ALA A 286 -9.60 3.21 11.52
CA ALA A 286 -10.87 3.86 11.86
C ALA A 286 -11.28 4.95 10.88
N LEU A 287 -10.34 5.64 10.23
CA LEU A 287 -10.62 6.68 9.23
C LEU A 287 -11.26 6.14 7.93
N VAL A 288 -11.28 4.83 7.72
CA VAL A 288 -12.01 4.23 6.60
C VAL A 288 -13.53 4.26 6.85
N ALA A 289 -13.95 4.25 8.11
CA ALA A 289 -15.37 4.26 8.46
C ALA A 289 -16.12 5.49 7.90
N PRO A 290 -17.39 5.35 7.44
CA PRO A 290 -18.24 4.15 7.54
C PRO A 290 -18.13 3.19 6.33
N ARG A 291 -17.11 3.33 5.49
CA ARG A 291 -16.91 2.50 4.30
C ARG A 291 -16.46 1.08 4.70
N PRO A 292 -16.88 0.03 3.96
CA PRO A 292 -16.46 -1.33 4.23
C PRO A 292 -14.94 -1.50 4.19
N LEU A 293 -14.40 -2.11 5.25
CA LEU A 293 -13.00 -2.47 5.40
C LEU A 293 -12.90 -3.94 5.82
N LEU A 294 -12.23 -4.76 5.03
CA LEU A 294 -11.90 -6.15 5.33
C LEU A 294 -10.39 -6.27 5.53
N ILE A 295 -9.96 -6.58 6.75
CA ILE A 295 -8.55 -6.81 7.10
C ILE A 295 -8.27 -8.31 7.03
N LEU A 296 -7.26 -8.71 6.24
CA LEU A 296 -6.88 -10.09 5.99
C LEU A 296 -5.41 -10.35 6.33
#